data_c538078ed7fb5d498b46e5bd50ceefc1
#
_entry.id   c538078ed7fb5d498b46e5bd50ceefc1
#
_cell.length_a   1.000
_cell.length_b   1.000
_cell.length_c   1.000
_cell.angle_alpha   90.00
_cell.angle_beta   90.00
_cell.angle_gamma   90.00
#
_symmetry.space_group_name_H-M   'P 1'
#
loop_
_entity.id
_entity.type
_entity.pdbx_description
1 polymer ?
#
loop_
_entity_poly.entity_id
_entity_poly.type
_entity_poly.pdbx_seq_one_letter_code
_entity_poly.pdbx_strand_id
1 'polypeptide(L)'
;MPPLQAGDDEQRLGIDLDLDRRRRLGMVEAVWGEHKSAEQIALILRRLAAAAELALVTRVDPAKAAAVAALLRWMPEGGELVHHPLARCLTCGPLPEPQAALGTVAVLAAGSSDLPVAAEAELALACHGVAVDRLVDVGVAGLQRLLSRLDRLRGARVLIACAGMEGSLPTVLAGLLGQPVIAVPVAVGYGVSAGGQAALHSMLASCAPGLMVVNIDNGYGAAMAALRILGSGIRGAADRDRP
;
A
#
# COMPACT_ATOMS: atom_id res chain seq x y z
N MET A 1 -27.34 18.10 -19.25
CA MET A 1 -27.74 17.68 -17.89
C MET A 1 -27.44 18.82 -16.95
N PRO A 2 -28.32 19.18 -16.01
CA PRO A 2 -28.01 20.21 -15.02
C PRO A 2 -26.81 19.78 -14.15
N PRO A 3 -26.02 20.70 -13.58
CA PRO A 3 -24.94 20.37 -12.67
C PRO A 3 -25.56 19.69 -11.45
N LEU A 4 -25.11 18.45 -11.19
CA LEU A 4 -25.55 17.63 -10.07
C LEU A 4 -25.20 18.34 -8.76
N GLN A 5 -26.18 18.54 -7.89
CA GLN A 5 -25.97 19.10 -6.56
C GLN A 5 -25.20 18.08 -5.73
N ALA A 6 -23.99 18.42 -5.33
CA ALA A 6 -22.97 17.51 -4.77
C ALA A 6 -23.46 16.70 -3.53
N GLY A 7 -24.40 17.20 -2.74
CA GLY A 7 -24.94 16.52 -1.54
C GLY A 7 -25.93 15.40 -1.84
N ASP A 8 -26.74 15.53 -2.89
CA ASP A 8 -27.77 14.53 -3.22
C ASP A 8 -27.19 13.22 -3.77
N ASP A 9 -26.08 13.30 -4.51
CA ASP A 9 -25.42 12.12 -5.09
C ASP A 9 -24.62 11.35 -4.03
N GLU A 10 -23.99 12.01 -3.07
CA GLU A 10 -23.31 11.37 -1.94
C GLU A 10 -24.28 10.54 -1.12
N GLN A 11 -25.43 11.14 -0.77
CA GLN A 11 -26.47 10.46 -0.01
C GLN A 11 -27.08 9.29 -0.77
N ARG A 12 -27.35 9.46 -2.09
CA ARG A 12 -27.88 8.43 -2.98
C ARG A 12 -26.92 7.23 -3.14
N LEU A 13 -25.61 7.47 -3.15
CA LEU A 13 -24.58 6.45 -3.32
C LEU A 13 -24.00 5.93 -1.99
N GLY A 14 -24.49 6.43 -0.85
CA GLY A 14 -24.06 6.01 0.48
C GLY A 14 -22.57 6.33 0.74
N ILE A 15 -22.11 7.51 0.30
CA ILE A 15 -20.72 7.95 0.44
C ILE A 15 -20.65 9.00 1.53
N ASP A 16 -19.74 8.80 2.48
CA ASP A 16 -19.34 9.77 3.50
C ASP A 16 -17.80 9.79 3.54
N LEU A 17 -17.19 10.92 3.16
CA LEU A 17 -15.75 11.04 2.97
C LEU A 17 -15.10 11.71 4.18
N ASP A 18 -14.06 11.06 4.71
CA ASP A 18 -13.20 11.59 5.77
C ASP A 18 -12.13 12.55 5.20
N LEU A 19 -12.55 13.73 4.77
CA LEU A 19 -11.65 14.76 4.20
C LEU A 19 -10.62 15.29 5.22
N ASP A 20 -10.82 15.01 6.51
CA ASP A 20 -9.92 15.41 7.60
C ASP A 20 -8.86 14.34 7.95
N ARG A 21 -8.89 13.18 7.30
CA ARG A 21 -8.02 12.05 7.59
C ARG A 21 -6.55 12.41 7.53
N ARG A 22 -6.12 13.11 6.48
CA ARG A 22 -4.71 13.48 6.29
C ARG A 22 -4.21 14.39 7.42
N ARG A 23 -5.02 15.36 7.85
CA ARG A 23 -4.69 16.24 8.98
C ARG A 23 -4.59 15.46 10.30
N ARG A 24 -5.53 14.54 10.57
CA ARG A 24 -5.58 13.77 11.83
C ARG A 24 -4.53 12.66 11.89
N LEU A 25 -4.31 11.94 10.80
CA LEU A 25 -3.53 10.71 10.77
C LEU A 25 -2.23 10.82 9.98
N GLY A 26 -2.05 11.87 9.18
CA GLY A 26 -0.95 11.98 8.21
C GLY A 26 -1.11 11.01 7.02
N MET A 27 -2.31 10.47 6.81
CA MET A 27 -2.59 9.45 5.79
C MET A 27 -3.61 9.95 4.79
N VAL A 28 -3.35 9.73 3.49
CA VAL A 28 -4.33 10.01 2.43
C VAL A 28 -5.56 9.12 2.59
N GLU A 29 -6.71 9.60 2.09
CA GLU A 29 -7.90 8.75 2.00
C GLU A 29 -7.68 7.64 1.00
N ALA A 30 -7.85 6.39 1.44
CA ALA A 30 -7.73 5.23 0.59
C ALA A 30 -9.09 4.57 0.38
N VAL A 31 -9.44 4.42 -0.88
CA VAL A 31 -10.73 3.88 -1.31
C VAL A 31 -10.55 2.41 -1.69
N TRP A 32 -11.28 1.51 -1.04
CA TRP A 32 -11.33 0.12 -1.47
C TRP A 32 -12.27 -0.03 -2.69
N GLY A 33 -11.68 -0.12 -3.88
CA GLY A 33 -12.40 -0.08 -5.15
C GLY A 33 -13.05 -1.38 -5.57
N GLU A 34 -12.68 -2.53 -4.97
CA GLU A 34 -13.13 -3.86 -5.40
C GLU A 34 -14.67 -3.99 -5.42
N HIS A 35 -15.33 -3.52 -4.36
CA HIS A 35 -16.78 -3.62 -4.19
C HIS A 35 -17.52 -2.29 -4.43
N LYS A 36 -16.83 -1.28 -4.96
CA LYS A 36 -17.46 -0.02 -5.38
C LYS A 36 -17.76 -0.02 -6.87
N SER A 37 -18.85 0.64 -7.26
CA SER A 37 -19.14 0.90 -8.67
C SER A 37 -18.18 1.97 -9.24
N ALA A 38 -18.07 2.03 -10.58
CA ALA A 38 -17.28 3.07 -11.23
C ALA A 38 -17.80 4.47 -10.92
N GLU A 39 -19.14 4.64 -10.79
CA GLU A 39 -19.80 5.90 -10.44
C GLU A 39 -19.43 6.33 -9.02
N GLN A 40 -19.45 5.39 -8.05
CA GLN A 40 -19.03 5.67 -6.67
C GLN A 40 -17.57 6.14 -6.63
N ILE A 41 -16.66 5.42 -7.31
CA ILE A 41 -15.25 5.79 -7.37
C ILE A 41 -15.09 7.17 -8.03
N ALA A 42 -15.73 7.41 -9.17
CA ALA A 42 -15.64 8.68 -9.86
C ALA A 42 -16.14 9.86 -9.01
N LEU A 43 -17.24 9.68 -8.25
CA LEU A 43 -17.73 10.71 -7.33
C LEU A 43 -16.72 10.99 -6.20
N ILE A 44 -16.18 9.94 -5.58
CA ILE A 44 -15.16 10.06 -4.53
C ILE A 44 -13.95 10.82 -5.04
N LEU A 45 -13.42 10.44 -6.21
CA LEU A 45 -12.25 11.09 -6.81
C LEU A 45 -12.50 12.58 -7.10
N ARG A 46 -13.71 12.94 -7.60
CA ARG A 46 -14.09 14.35 -7.79
C ARG A 46 -14.08 15.13 -6.48
N ARG A 47 -14.62 14.54 -5.42
CA ARG A 47 -14.69 15.20 -4.09
C ARG A 47 -13.32 15.40 -3.48
N LEU A 48 -12.45 14.40 -3.55
CA LEU A 48 -11.07 14.50 -3.05
C LEU A 48 -10.28 15.53 -3.87
N ALA A 49 -10.42 15.51 -5.19
CA ALA A 49 -9.78 16.49 -6.06
C ALA A 49 -10.26 17.93 -5.78
N ALA A 50 -11.57 18.14 -5.57
CA ALA A 50 -12.12 19.44 -5.20
C ALA A 50 -11.61 19.94 -3.84
N ALA A 51 -11.22 19.02 -2.94
CA ALA A 51 -10.58 19.32 -1.67
C ALA A 51 -9.04 19.46 -1.78
N ALA A 52 -8.47 19.39 -2.99
CA ALA A 52 -7.03 19.35 -3.26
C ALA A 52 -6.30 18.22 -2.54
N GLU A 53 -7.00 17.10 -2.31
CA GLU A 53 -6.44 15.90 -1.68
C GLU A 53 -6.04 14.86 -2.74
N LEU A 54 -4.85 14.27 -2.54
CA LEU A 54 -4.44 13.09 -3.30
C LEU A 54 -5.33 11.90 -2.94
N ALA A 55 -5.84 11.21 -3.95
CA ALA A 55 -6.65 10.02 -3.78
C ALA A 55 -5.88 8.76 -4.19
N LEU A 56 -6.07 7.68 -3.43
CA LEU A 56 -5.61 6.32 -3.75
C LEU A 56 -6.82 5.38 -3.75
N VAL A 57 -7.07 4.70 -4.87
CA VAL A 57 -8.07 3.64 -4.97
C VAL A 57 -7.36 2.32 -5.17
N THR A 58 -7.59 1.37 -4.28
CA THR A 58 -6.96 0.04 -4.34
C THR A 58 -7.89 -1.01 -4.94
N ARG A 59 -7.34 -2.11 -5.45
CA ARG A 59 -8.07 -3.26 -5.97
C ARG A 59 -9.04 -2.91 -7.10
N VAL A 60 -8.52 -2.22 -8.10
CA VAL A 60 -9.26 -1.85 -9.32
C VAL A 60 -8.73 -2.67 -10.49
N ASP A 61 -9.63 -3.40 -11.14
CA ASP A 61 -9.31 -4.10 -12.39
C ASP A 61 -9.27 -3.14 -13.58
N PRO A 62 -8.67 -3.54 -14.72
CA PRO A 62 -8.54 -2.66 -15.89
C PRO A 62 -9.89 -2.20 -16.49
N ALA A 63 -10.92 -3.02 -16.44
CA ALA A 63 -12.23 -2.66 -16.97
C ALA A 63 -12.88 -1.57 -16.11
N LYS A 64 -12.83 -1.73 -14.79
CA LYS A 64 -13.31 -0.71 -13.84
C LYS A 64 -12.49 0.57 -13.95
N ALA A 65 -11.16 0.48 -14.10
CA ALA A 65 -10.30 1.64 -14.31
C ALA A 65 -10.70 2.44 -15.56
N ALA A 66 -10.96 1.76 -16.67
CA ALA A 66 -11.43 2.39 -17.91
C ALA A 66 -12.82 3.04 -17.74
N ALA A 67 -13.74 2.39 -17.03
CA ALA A 67 -15.06 2.94 -16.74
C ALA A 67 -14.98 4.21 -15.87
N VAL A 68 -14.14 4.21 -14.83
CA VAL A 68 -13.88 5.40 -14.00
C VAL A 68 -13.28 6.54 -14.84
N ALA A 69 -12.29 6.24 -15.68
CA ALA A 69 -11.66 7.23 -16.56
C ALA A 69 -12.69 7.85 -17.55
N ALA A 70 -13.61 7.05 -18.09
CA ALA A 70 -14.67 7.55 -18.97
C ALA A 70 -15.61 8.52 -18.25
N LEU A 71 -15.93 8.28 -16.97
CA LEU A 71 -16.78 9.16 -16.15
C LEU A 71 -16.08 10.46 -15.74
N LEU A 72 -14.74 10.42 -15.64
CA LEU A 72 -13.93 11.59 -15.25
C LEU A 72 -13.44 12.42 -16.42
N ARG A 73 -13.69 12.02 -17.66
CA ARG A 73 -13.22 12.67 -18.90
C ARG A 73 -13.46 14.19 -18.98
N TRP A 74 -14.42 14.71 -18.24
CA TRP A 74 -14.84 16.10 -18.24
C TRP A 74 -14.50 16.85 -16.94
N MET A 75 -13.50 16.37 -16.19
CA MET A 75 -13.04 17.07 -14.99
C MET A 75 -12.12 18.24 -15.39
N PRO A 76 -12.53 19.49 -15.23
CA PRO A 76 -11.72 20.63 -15.67
C PRO A 76 -10.52 20.92 -14.76
N GLU A 77 -10.52 20.48 -13.47
CA GLU A 77 -9.56 20.93 -12.47
C GLU A 77 -9.15 19.86 -11.43
N GLY A 78 -9.33 18.59 -11.71
CA GLY A 78 -9.30 17.55 -10.68
C GLY A 78 -8.06 16.69 -10.57
N GLY A 79 -6.92 17.08 -11.11
CA GLY A 79 -5.72 16.27 -11.07
C GLY A 79 -5.72 15.13 -12.11
N GLU A 80 -4.54 14.70 -12.51
CA GLU A 80 -4.37 13.59 -13.45
C GLU A 80 -4.78 12.27 -12.80
N LEU A 81 -5.71 11.54 -13.44
CA LEU A 81 -6.03 10.16 -13.07
C LEU A 81 -5.00 9.22 -13.68
N VAL A 82 -4.29 8.50 -12.83
CA VAL A 82 -3.29 7.52 -13.26
C VAL A 82 -3.74 6.11 -12.86
N HIS A 83 -3.79 5.19 -13.83
CA HIS A 83 -3.98 3.78 -13.58
C HIS A 83 -2.62 3.10 -13.40
N HIS A 84 -2.45 2.34 -12.33
CA HIS A 84 -1.28 1.53 -11.99
C HIS A 84 -1.64 0.04 -12.13
N PRO A 85 -1.54 -0.56 -13.32
CA PRO A 85 -2.07 -1.91 -13.57
C PRO A 85 -1.45 -2.97 -12.68
N LEU A 86 -0.13 -2.90 -12.44
CA LEU A 86 0.60 -3.85 -11.60
C LEU A 86 0.12 -3.82 -10.15
N ALA A 87 -0.08 -2.62 -9.59
CA ALA A 87 -0.59 -2.43 -8.25
C ALA A 87 -2.11 -2.63 -8.15
N ARG A 88 -2.81 -2.73 -9.29
CA ARG A 88 -4.28 -2.74 -9.38
C ARG A 88 -4.91 -1.54 -8.66
N CYS A 89 -4.32 -0.36 -8.87
CA CYS A 89 -4.71 0.88 -8.19
C CYS A 89 -4.96 2.02 -9.17
N LEU A 90 -5.72 3.02 -8.70
CA LEU A 90 -5.81 4.34 -9.32
C LEU A 90 -5.25 5.38 -8.35
N THR A 91 -4.59 6.40 -8.87
CA THR A 91 -4.29 7.63 -8.14
C THR A 91 -4.90 8.82 -8.87
N CYS A 92 -5.33 9.83 -8.12
CA CYS A 92 -5.77 11.10 -8.66
C CYS A 92 -5.11 12.23 -7.89
N GLY A 93 -4.35 13.06 -8.58
CA GLY A 93 -3.49 14.09 -8.02
C GLY A 93 -2.00 13.72 -8.01
N PRO A 94 -1.11 14.69 -7.78
CA PRO A 94 0.34 14.50 -7.83
C PRO A 94 0.84 13.69 -6.64
N LEU A 95 1.73 12.74 -6.90
CA LEU A 95 2.45 12.04 -5.83
C LEU A 95 3.47 13.01 -5.19
N PRO A 96 3.58 13.03 -3.84
CA PRO A 96 4.57 13.85 -3.17
C PRO A 96 5.99 13.32 -3.42
N GLU A 97 6.96 14.22 -3.43
CA GLU A 97 8.37 13.84 -3.48
C GLU A 97 8.78 13.09 -2.21
N PRO A 98 9.72 12.14 -2.30
CA PRO A 98 10.22 11.41 -1.16
C PRO A 98 10.83 12.33 -0.10
N GLN A 99 10.39 12.17 1.15
CA GLN A 99 10.87 12.94 2.30
C GLN A 99 12.06 12.22 2.97
N ALA A 100 13.25 12.82 2.91
CA ALA A 100 14.46 12.23 3.48
C ALA A 100 14.33 11.86 4.98
N ALA A 101 13.56 12.63 5.74
CA ALA A 101 13.31 12.37 7.17
C ALA A 101 12.59 11.03 7.43
N LEU A 102 11.77 10.56 6.49
CA LEU A 102 11.10 9.26 6.58
C LEU A 102 12.06 8.08 6.32
N GLY A 103 13.14 8.33 5.58
CA GLY A 103 14.07 7.29 5.14
C GLY A 103 13.45 6.38 4.08
N THR A 104 14.03 5.19 3.91
CA THR A 104 13.62 4.22 2.87
C THR A 104 12.93 3.01 3.49
N VAL A 105 11.87 2.52 2.84
CA VAL A 105 11.25 1.23 3.12
C VAL A 105 11.65 0.24 2.01
N ALA A 106 12.16 -0.92 2.39
CA ALA A 106 12.38 -1.98 1.42
C ALA A 106 11.10 -2.82 1.27
N VAL A 107 10.65 -3.01 0.03
CA VAL A 107 9.49 -3.85 -0.30
C VAL A 107 9.97 -5.05 -1.10
N LEU A 108 9.79 -6.26 -0.55
CA LEU A 108 10.26 -7.50 -1.12
C LEU A 108 9.10 -8.35 -1.61
N ALA A 109 9.21 -8.87 -2.83
CA ALA A 109 8.34 -9.93 -3.37
C ALA A 109 9.12 -11.24 -3.44
N ALA A 110 8.62 -12.31 -2.81
CA ALA A 110 9.28 -13.61 -2.82
C ALA A 110 9.39 -14.18 -4.24
N GLY A 111 8.31 -14.10 -4.99
CA GLY A 111 8.28 -14.42 -6.41
C GLY A 111 7.65 -13.31 -7.24
N SER A 112 7.73 -13.43 -8.56
CA SER A 112 7.09 -12.48 -9.49
C SER A 112 5.55 -12.47 -9.36
N SER A 113 4.97 -13.56 -8.89
CA SER A 113 3.52 -13.66 -8.65
C SER A 113 3.05 -12.85 -7.43
N ASP A 114 3.95 -12.53 -6.48
CA ASP A 114 3.65 -11.69 -5.31
C ASP A 114 3.76 -10.19 -5.62
N LEU A 115 4.26 -9.88 -6.81
CA LEU A 115 4.56 -8.50 -7.22
C LEU A 115 3.35 -7.55 -7.20
N PRO A 116 2.12 -7.94 -7.54
CA PRO A 116 0.97 -7.03 -7.46
C PRO A 116 0.74 -6.49 -6.04
N VAL A 117 0.90 -7.32 -5.01
CA VAL A 117 0.73 -6.92 -3.61
C VAL A 117 1.90 -6.03 -3.15
N ALA A 118 3.11 -6.36 -3.55
CA ALA A 118 4.29 -5.52 -3.31
C ALA A 118 4.16 -4.14 -3.98
N ALA A 119 3.65 -4.09 -5.22
CA ALA A 119 3.41 -2.85 -5.95
C ALA A 119 2.30 -1.99 -5.32
N GLU A 120 1.26 -2.60 -4.73
CA GLU A 120 0.25 -1.88 -3.94
C GLU A 120 0.91 -1.20 -2.73
N ALA A 121 1.76 -1.94 -1.99
CA ALA A 121 2.48 -1.38 -0.83
C ALA A 121 3.42 -0.23 -1.25
N GLU A 122 4.19 -0.40 -2.33
CA GLU A 122 5.08 0.62 -2.88
C GLU A 122 4.31 1.89 -3.26
N LEU A 123 3.22 1.76 -4.01
CA LEU A 123 2.41 2.90 -4.41
C LEU A 123 1.79 3.62 -3.21
N ALA A 124 1.28 2.85 -2.24
CA ALA A 124 0.73 3.43 -1.01
C ALA A 124 1.79 4.21 -0.22
N LEU A 125 3.02 3.74 -0.14
CA LEU A 125 4.15 4.47 0.46
C LEU A 125 4.49 5.73 -0.33
N ALA A 126 4.54 5.64 -1.67
CA ALA A 126 4.79 6.78 -2.54
C ALA A 126 3.75 7.89 -2.39
N CYS A 127 2.46 7.54 -2.23
CA CYS A 127 1.39 8.50 -1.91
C CYS A 127 1.62 9.28 -0.61
N HIS A 128 2.54 8.82 0.24
CA HIS A 128 2.90 9.46 1.51
C HIS A 128 4.32 10.04 1.53
N GLY A 129 4.99 10.11 0.37
CA GLY A 129 6.34 10.65 0.26
C GLY A 129 7.42 9.78 0.92
N VAL A 130 7.23 8.47 0.94
CA VAL A 130 8.23 7.52 1.44
C VAL A 130 9.03 6.96 0.26
N ALA A 131 10.35 7.04 0.34
CA ALA A 131 11.23 6.38 -0.61
C ALA A 131 11.13 4.85 -0.48
N VAL A 132 11.04 4.16 -1.62
CA VAL A 132 10.92 2.69 -1.65
C VAL A 132 12.06 2.07 -2.42
N ASP A 133 12.64 1.01 -1.84
CA ASP A 133 13.58 0.12 -2.51
C ASP A 133 12.92 -1.25 -2.73
N ARG A 134 12.52 -1.53 -3.98
CA ARG A 134 11.83 -2.78 -4.32
C ARG A 134 12.81 -3.86 -4.78
N LEU A 135 12.68 -5.06 -4.15
CA LEU A 135 13.37 -6.28 -4.55
C LEU A 135 12.35 -7.34 -4.98
N VAL A 136 12.58 -7.95 -6.11
CA VAL A 136 11.69 -8.97 -6.70
C VAL A 136 12.44 -10.27 -6.85
N ASP A 137 11.69 -11.39 -6.69
CA ASP A 137 12.19 -12.74 -6.89
C ASP A 137 13.34 -13.11 -5.91
N VAL A 138 13.14 -12.76 -4.65
CA VAL A 138 14.08 -13.05 -3.54
C VAL A 138 13.56 -14.13 -2.59
N GLY A 139 12.71 -15.02 -3.10
CA GLY A 139 12.16 -16.15 -2.32
C GLY A 139 13.20 -17.12 -1.81
N VAL A 140 12.89 -17.75 -0.68
CA VAL A 140 13.83 -18.61 0.07
C VAL A 140 14.15 -19.93 -0.61
N ALA A 141 13.37 -20.37 -1.59
CA ALA A 141 13.70 -21.52 -2.42
C ALA A 141 15.02 -21.31 -3.24
N GLY A 142 15.39 -20.05 -3.46
CA GLY A 142 16.67 -19.65 -3.99
C GLY A 142 17.38 -18.71 -3.02
N LEU A 143 17.70 -19.19 -1.82
CA LEU A 143 18.17 -18.39 -0.69
C LEU A 143 19.36 -17.48 -1.05
N GLN A 144 20.25 -17.91 -1.94
CA GLN A 144 21.39 -17.10 -2.40
C GLN A 144 20.96 -15.79 -3.04
N ARG A 145 19.78 -15.73 -3.68
CA ARG A 145 19.24 -14.50 -4.27
C ARG A 145 18.95 -13.46 -3.19
N LEU A 146 18.40 -13.89 -2.06
CA LEU A 146 18.20 -13.04 -0.90
C LEU A 146 19.53 -12.65 -0.24
N LEU A 147 20.39 -13.62 0.05
CA LEU A 147 21.65 -13.40 0.75
C LEU A 147 22.54 -12.40 -0.01
N SER A 148 22.59 -12.46 -1.33
CA SER A 148 23.36 -11.51 -2.15
C SER A 148 22.82 -10.08 -2.15
N ARG A 149 21.63 -9.84 -1.58
CA ARG A 149 20.97 -8.53 -1.52
C ARG A 149 20.89 -7.96 -0.10
N LEU A 150 21.39 -8.69 0.94
CA LEU A 150 21.25 -8.27 2.33
C LEU A 150 21.88 -6.88 2.62
N ASP A 151 23.03 -6.59 2.05
CA ASP A 151 23.70 -5.31 2.26
C ASP A 151 22.86 -4.12 1.75
N ARG A 152 22.13 -4.31 0.64
CA ARG A 152 21.19 -3.33 0.11
C ARG A 152 20.04 -3.06 1.09
N LEU A 153 19.59 -4.08 1.81
CA LEU A 153 18.47 -3.98 2.76
C LEU A 153 18.85 -3.29 4.08
N ARG A 154 20.14 -3.29 4.45
CA ARG A 154 20.62 -2.71 5.71
C ARG A 154 20.32 -1.22 5.85
N GLY A 155 20.20 -0.49 4.74
CA GLY A 155 19.88 0.93 4.72
C GLY A 155 18.38 1.24 4.89
N ALA A 156 17.51 0.25 4.80
CA ALA A 156 16.06 0.44 4.97
C ALA A 156 15.70 0.59 6.45
N ARG A 157 14.71 1.44 6.75
CA ARG A 157 14.17 1.62 8.10
C ARG A 157 13.12 0.58 8.48
N VAL A 158 12.41 0.06 7.49
CA VAL A 158 11.35 -0.95 7.63
C VAL A 158 11.43 -1.87 6.42
N LEU A 159 11.16 -3.15 6.61
CA LEU A 159 11.05 -4.14 5.56
C LEU A 159 9.59 -4.60 5.44
N ILE A 160 9.04 -4.58 4.23
CA ILE A 160 7.74 -5.20 3.91
C ILE A 160 8.04 -6.42 3.03
N ALA A 161 7.63 -7.60 3.46
CA ALA A 161 7.90 -8.86 2.76
C ALA A 161 6.61 -9.55 2.34
N CYS A 162 6.35 -9.56 1.02
CA CYS A 162 5.19 -10.20 0.40
C CYS A 162 5.56 -11.61 -0.05
N ALA A 163 4.85 -12.62 0.44
CA ALA A 163 5.11 -14.02 0.11
C ALA A 163 3.83 -14.86 0.12
N GLY A 164 3.58 -15.58 -0.98
CA GLY A 164 2.59 -16.64 -1.07
C GLY A 164 3.16 -18.00 -0.67
N MET A 165 2.56 -19.08 -1.16
CA MET A 165 2.92 -20.47 -0.84
C MET A 165 2.94 -20.72 0.67
N GLU A 166 4.09 -21.05 1.25
CA GLU A 166 4.29 -21.29 2.69
C GLU A 166 4.67 -20.01 3.47
N GLY A 167 4.94 -18.88 2.79
CA GLY A 167 5.17 -17.60 3.44
C GLY A 167 6.44 -17.49 4.29
N SER A 168 7.52 -18.22 4.00
CA SER A 168 8.71 -18.29 4.86
C SER A 168 9.70 -17.13 4.75
N LEU A 169 9.65 -16.32 3.66
CA LEU A 169 10.55 -15.20 3.45
C LEU A 169 10.61 -14.21 4.64
N PRO A 170 9.48 -13.74 5.22
CA PRO A 170 9.52 -12.79 6.33
C PRO A 170 10.22 -13.32 7.57
N THR A 171 10.03 -14.61 7.90
CA THR A 171 10.71 -15.26 9.03
C THR A 171 12.23 -15.29 8.85
N VAL A 172 12.70 -15.59 7.64
CA VAL A 172 14.12 -15.57 7.31
C VAL A 172 14.71 -14.17 7.40
N LEU A 173 14.00 -13.17 6.88
CA LEU A 173 14.43 -11.76 6.98
C LEU A 173 14.54 -11.30 8.43
N ALA A 174 13.54 -11.61 9.27
CA ALA A 174 13.54 -11.22 10.69
C ALA A 174 14.63 -11.93 11.50
N GLY A 175 15.13 -13.09 11.04
CA GLY A 175 16.29 -13.76 11.62
C GLY A 175 17.65 -13.21 11.16
N LEU A 176 17.70 -12.49 10.04
CA LEU A 176 18.93 -11.98 9.44
C LEU A 176 19.17 -10.49 9.66
N LEU A 177 18.10 -9.72 9.87
CA LEU A 177 18.14 -8.25 9.88
C LEU A 177 17.42 -7.70 11.12
N GLY A 178 17.94 -6.61 11.68
CA GLY A 178 17.42 -6.00 12.89
C GLY A 178 16.29 -4.98 12.67
N GLN A 179 15.94 -4.67 11.42
CA GLN A 179 14.88 -3.73 11.12
C GLN A 179 13.50 -4.36 11.40
N PRO A 180 12.47 -3.54 11.69
CA PRO A 180 11.08 -4.00 11.73
C PRO A 180 10.69 -4.70 10.43
N VAL A 181 10.12 -5.91 10.52
CA VAL A 181 9.65 -6.68 9.38
C VAL A 181 8.13 -6.80 9.43
N ILE A 182 7.46 -6.36 8.36
CA ILE A 182 6.02 -6.48 8.15
C ILE A 182 5.79 -7.55 7.10
N ALA A 183 5.22 -8.65 7.50
CA ALA A 183 4.90 -9.78 6.65
C ALA A 183 3.53 -9.60 6.01
N VAL A 184 3.48 -9.77 4.68
CA VAL A 184 2.24 -9.75 3.90
C VAL A 184 2.03 -11.12 3.29
N PRO A 185 1.12 -11.94 3.84
CA PRO A 185 0.76 -13.19 3.19
C PRO A 185 0.05 -12.88 1.87
N VAL A 186 0.40 -13.60 0.81
CA VAL A 186 -0.18 -13.42 -0.52
C VAL A 186 -1.02 -14.65 -0.88
N ALA A 187 -2.19 -14.41 -1.49
CA ALA A 187 -3.13 -15.48 -1.87
C ALA A 187 -2.59 -16.42 -2.97
N VAL A 188 -1.45 -16.10 -3.55
CA VAL A 188 -0.78 -16.91 -4.57
C VAL A 188 -0.31 -18.23 -3.97
N GLY A 189 -0.81 -19.32 -4.53
CA GLY A 189 -0.48 -20.67 -4.10
C GLY A 189 -1.41 -21.70 -4.74
N TYR A 190 -1.10 -22.96 -4.55
CA TYR A 190 -1.93 -24.08 -5.01
C TYR A 190 -2.00 -25.18 -3.94
N GLY A 191 -2.95 -26.12 -4.11
CA GLY A 191 -3.17 -27.19 -3.13
C GLY A 191 -3.47 -26.62 -1.74
N VAL A 192 -2.74 -27.05 -0.72
CA VAL A 192 -2.90 -26.58 0.67
C VAL A 192 -2.52 -25.11 0.86
N SER A 193 -1.78 -24.52 -0.07
CA SER A 193 -1.35 -23.12 -0.01
C SER A 193 -2.29 -22.17 -0.78
N ALA A 194 -3.34 -22.68 -1.41
CA ALA A 194 -4.29 -21.85 -2.13
C ALA A 194 -4.96 -20.83 -1.21
N GLY A 195 -5.15 -19.59 -1.71
CA GLY A 195 -5.85 -18.53 -0.98
C GLY A 195 -5.07 -17.87 0.17
N GLY A 196 -3.77 -18.17 0.31
CA GLY A 196 -2.88 -17.49 1.25
C GLY A 196 -3.00 -17.90 2.72
N GLN A 197 -3.88 -18.85 3.06
CA GLN A 197 -4.08 -19.29 4.45
C GLN A 197 -2.82 -19.96 5.02
N ALA A 198 -2.15 -20.79 4.24
CA ALA A 198 -0.89 -21.43 4.67
C ALA A 198 0.19 -20.37 4.94
N ALA A 199 0.33 -19.37 4.06
CA ALA A 199 1.25 -18.25 4.26
C ALA A 199 0.92 -17.48 5.54
N LEU A 200 -0.36 -17.11 5.75
CA LEU A 200 -0.81 -16.41 6.95
C LEU A 200 -0.51 -17.18 8.23
N HIS A 201 -0.86 -18.46 8.28
CA HIS A 201 -0.62 -19.31 9.44
C HIS A 201 0.88 -19.47 9.72
N SER A 202 1.69 -19.69 8.69
CA SER A 202 3.14 -19.78 8.82
C SER A 202 3.76 -18.51 9.38
N MET A 203 3.37 -17.34 8.88
CA MET A 203 3.85 -16.05 9.36
C MET A 203 3.44 -15.80 10.82
N LEU A 204 2.17 -16.10 11.19
CA LEU A 204 1.68 -15.96 12.57
C LEU A 204 2.32 -16.94 13.54
N ALA A 205 2.67 -18.16 13.07
CA ALA A 205 3.33 -19.18 13.86
C ALA A 205 4.87 -19.03 13.90
N SER A 206 5.41 -17.97 13.30
CA SER A 206 6.86 -17.73 13.22
C SER A 206 7.47 -17.58 14.62
N CYS A 207 8.61 -18.25 14.85
CA CYS A 207 9.43 -18.06 16.05
C CYS A 207 10.32 -16.81 15.99
N ALA A 208 10.37 -16.09 14.87
CA ALA A 208 11.15 -14.86 14.75
C ALA A 208 10.51 -13.74 15.59
N PRO A 209 11.22 -13.22 16.62
CA PRO A 209 10.60 -12.24 17.52
C PRO A 209 10.35 -10.90 16.81
N GLY A 210 9.17 -10.30 17.07
CA GLY A 210 8.83 -8.98 16.55
C GLY A 210 8.37 -8.96 15.09
N LEU A 211 8.14 -10.11 14.46
CA LEU A 211 7.53 -10.18 13.14
C LEU A 211 6.06 -9.71 13.21
N MET A 212 5.73 -8.67 12.46
CA MET A 212 4.38 -8.14 12.35
C MET A 212 3.70 -8.75 11.12
N VAL A 213 2.43 -9.16 11.23
CA VAL A 213 1.70 -9.78 10.13
C VAL A 213 0.44 -8.97 9.84
N VAL A 214 0.22 -8.64 8.57
CA VAL A 214 -1.03 -8.03 8.10
C VAL A 214 -1.93 -9.08 7.44
N ASN A 215 -3.13 -8.67 7.03
CA ASN A 215 -4.05 -9.60 6.37
C ASN A 215 -3.55 -10.03 4.97
N ILE A 216 -4.13 -11.10 4.43
CA ILE A 216 -3.82 -11.63 3.09
C ILE A 216 -4.05 -10.55 2.03
N ASP A 217 -3.10 -10.44 1.09
CA ASP A 217 -3.09 -9.46 -0.01
C ASP A 217 -3.25 -7.99 0.45
N ASN A 218 -2.83 -7.65 1.66
CA ASN A 218 -3.00 -6.32 2.21
C ASN A 218 -1.70 -5.49 2.14
N GLY A 219 -1.24 -5.19 0.92
CA GLY A 219 -0.09 -4.33 0.67
C GLY A 219 -0.28 -2.92 1.23
N TYR A 220 -1.48 -2.35 1.05
CA TYR A 220 -1.85 -1.06 1.64
C TYR A 220 -1.73 -1.06 3.17
N GLY A 221 -2.25 -2.07 3.84
CA GLY A 221 -2.15 -2.19 5.30
C GLY A 221 -0.72 -2.26 5.79
N ALA A 222 0.15 -2.97 5.07
CA ALA A 222 1.58 -3.02 5.38
C ALA A 222 2.26 -1.65 5.22
N ALA A 223 1.94 -0.91 4.17
CA ALA A 223 2.42 0.46 3.97
C ALA A 223 1.99 1.39 5.10
N MET A 224 0.72 1.30 5.55
CA MET A 224 0.21 2.10 6.68
C MET A 224 0.87 1.73 8.01
N ALA A 225 1.17 0.45 8.24
CA ALA A 225 1.93 0.00 9.41
C ALA A 225 3.36 0.56 9.38
N ALA A 226 4.04 0.50 8.22
CA ALA A 226 5.36 1.10 8.03
C ALA A 226 5.35 2.62 8.31
N LEU A 227 4.36 3.35 7.79
CA LEU A 227 4.20 4.80 8.06
C LEU A 227 4.07 5.11 9.54
N ARG A 228 3.32 4.31 10.30
CA ARG A 228 3.19 4.49 11.77
C ARG A 228 4.51 4.28 12.48
N ILE A 229 5.32 3.29 12.06
CA ILE A 229 6.65 3.03 12.60
C ILE A 229 7.57 4.21 12.30
N LEU A 230 7.60 4.69 11.06
CA LEU A 230 8.42 5.83 10.64
C LEU A 230 8.02 7.12 11.36
N GLY A 231 6.71 7.38 11.48
CA GLY A 231 6.16 8.57 12.14
C GLY A 231 6.39 8.61 13.65
N SER A 232 6.47 7.48 14.34
CA SER A 232 6.76 7.43 15.77
C SER A 232 8.19 7.91 16.07
N GLY A 233 9.16 7.58 15.19
CA GLY A 233 10.53 8.04 15.33
C GLY A 233 10.70 9.55 15.15
N ILE A 234 9.89 10.17 14.27
CA ILE A 234 9.95 11.62 14.01
C ILE A 234 9.33 12.41 15.18
N ARG A 235 8.18 11.95 15.70
CA ARG A 235 7.52 12.62 16.86
C ARG A 235 8.39 12.56 18.10
N GLY A 236 9.05 11.44 18.36
CA GLY A 236 9.97 11.30 19.51
C GLY A 236 11.24 12.16 19.41
N ALA A 237 11.65 12.60 18.23
CA ALA A 237 12.71 13.58 18.05
C ALA A 237 12.22 15.00 18.34
N ALA A 238 11.05 15.38 17.82
CA ALA A 238 10.45 16.69 18.02
C ALA A 238 10.01 16.96 19.47
N ASP A 239 9.62 15.94 20.24
CA ASP A 239 9.27 16.08 21.66
C ASP A 239 10.50 16.18 22.58
N ARG A 240 11.67 15.73 22.15
CA ARG A 240 12.92 15.87 22.91
C ARG A 240 13.51 17.29 22.85
N ASP A 241 13.12 18.06 21.84
CA ASP A 241 13.56 19.45 21.65
C ASP A 241 12.54 20.49 22.18
N ARG A 242 11.50 20.05 22.89
CA ARG A 242 10.62 20.94 23.64
C ARG A 242 11.23 21.21 25.03
N PRO A 243 11.45 22.48 25.39
CA PRO A 243 11.96 22.88 26.70
C PRO A 243 10.99 22.53 27.83
#